data_290e9f1f9141f399a77844220bb89c7e
#
_entry.id   290e9f1f9141f399a77844220bb89c7e
#
_cell.length_a   1.000
_cell.length_b   1.000
_cell.length_c   1.000
_cell.angle_alpha   90.00
_cell.angle_beta   90.00
_cell.angle_gamma   90.00
#
_symmetry.space_group_name_H-M   'P 1'
#
loop_
_entity.id
_entity.type
_entity.pdbx_description
1 polymer ?
#
loop_
_entity_poly.entity_id
_entity_poly.type
_entity_poly.pdbx_seq_one_letter_code
_entity_poly.pdbx_strand_id
1 'polypeptide(L)'
;MLSIDGSSLEGGGQIVRSAVALSAVTGIPVEIIRIREKRSKPGLAHQHCAAVRAVAGACRGTVTGNLPGSHSLTFSPGDIVRQDLSVDVGTAGSIPLVIQAWLPVALVKGGSLTISGGTEVPFSPTIDYITEVFLPALGEAGRGITIDIMRRGYYPGGGGRVRITAESVPPSPIRIGRTGSSGIRSCSTNLPFHVAERQAASAQAFLAGKTGEVYPVSIQRSEGPGPGSSCTVWKGSQGSCAIGKRGLPAEDVGMMAASGLITGIEQGGDVDLHLSDQLLFYLARAGGSYTAFRFTLHAKTLCWLLSLFGMPLEIRETGMVEFSA
;
A
#
# COMPACT_ATOMS: atom_id res chain seq x y z
N MET A 1 -21.98 -17.56 3.79
CA MET A 1 -21.14 -16.56 4.48
C MET A 1 -19.86 -17.24 4.92
N LEU A 2 -18.70 -16.68 4.58
CA LEU A 2 -17.41 -17.22 4.93
C LEU A 2 -16.96 -16.65 6.28
N SER A 3 -16.59 -17.53 7.25
CA SER A 3 -16.06 -17.08 8.54
C SER A 3 -14.53 -17.06 8.50
N ILE A 4 -13.93 -15.94 8.93
CA ILE A 4 -12.49 -15.67 8.88
C ILE A 4 -12.00 -15.32 10.28
N ASP A 5 -10.98 -16.04 10.73
CA ASP A 5 -10.30 -15.72 11.98
C ASP A 5 -9.26 -14.60 11.78
N GLY A 6 -9.57 -13.40 12.25
CA GLY A 6 -8.71 -12.22 12.19
C GLY A 6 -7.45 -12.27 13.04
N SER A 7 -7.26 -13.34 13.83
CA SER A 7 -6.04 -13.59 14.61
C SER A 7 -5.06 -14.55 13.93
N SER A 8 -5.43 -15.10 12.76
CA SER A 8 -4.62 -16.06 12.01
C SER A 8 -3.35 -15.42 11.43
N LEU A 9 -2.28 -16.20 11.29
CA LEU A 9 -1.01 -15.82 10.68
C LEU A 9 -0.49 -14.46 11.17
N GLU A 10 -0.45 -13.44 10.30
CA GLU A 10 -0.02 -12.07 10.65
C GLU A 10 -0.93 -11.44 11.72
N GLY A 11 -2.21 -11.81 11.73
CA GLY A 11 -3.17 -11.37 12.74
C GLY A 11 -3.34 -9.85 12.83
N GLY A 12 -3.13 -9.14 11.74
CA GLY A 12 -3.19 -7.68 11.68
C GLY A 12 -4.35 -7.14 10.86
N GLY A 13 -4.26 -5.83 10.56
CA GLY A 13 -5.29 -5.16 9.78
C GLY A 13 -5.33 -5.55 8.31
N GLN A 14 -4.31 -6.23 7.79
CA GLN A 14 -4.29 -6.75 6.43
C GLN A 14 -5.46 -7.73 6.21
N ILE A 15 -5.72 -8.63 7.16
CA ILE A 15 -6.82 -9.61 7.06
C ILE A 15 -8.15 -8.91 6.78
N VAL A 16 -8.48 -7.88 7.57
CA VAL A 16 -9.75 -7.15 7.40
C VAL A 16 -9.81 -6.48 6.04
N ARG A 17 -8.77 -5.70 5.67
CA ARG A 17 -8.74 -4.95 4.42
C ARG A 17 -8.84 -5.87 3.19
N SER A 18 -8.08 -6.95 3.19
CA SER A 18 -8.07 -7.90 2.08
C SER A 18 -9.36 -8.72 2.02
N ALA A 19 -9.88 -9.18 3.17
CA ALA A 19 -11.12 -9.97 3.21
C ALA A 19 -12.33 -9.18 2.68
N VAL A 20 -12.48 -7.89 3.06
CA VAL A 20 -13.60 -7.07 2.55
C VAL A 20 -13.43 -6.76 1.05
N ALA A 21 -12.20 -6.54 0.57
CA ALA A 21 -11.93 -6.35 -0.85
C ALA A 21 -12.22 -7.62 -1.67
N LEU A 22 -11.77 -8.79 -1.19
CA LEU A 22 -12.07 -10.09 -1.79
C LEU A 22 -13.57 -10.38 -1.78
N SER A 23 -14.24 -10.16 -0.66
CA SER A 23 -15.70 -10.30 -0.54
C SER A 23 -16.43 -9.45 -1.59
N ALA A 24 -16.06 -8.18 -1.73
CA ALA A 24 -16.66 -7.29 -2.71
C ALA A 24 -16.48 -7.77 -4.16
N VAL A 25 -15.27 -8.29 -4.51
CA VAL A 25 -14.97 -8.71 -5.87
C VAL A 25 -15.56 -10.09 -6.21
N THR A 26 -15.65 -11.00 -5.22
CA THR A 26 -16.18 -12.35 -5.40
C THR A 26 -17.68 -12.49 -5.17
N GLY A 27 -18.31 -11.48 -4.53
CA GLY A 27 -19.71 -11.55 -4.13
C GLY A 27 -19.97 -12.43 -2.89
N ILE A 28 -18.94 -12.92 -2.21
CA ILE A 28 -19.06 -13.85 -1.07
C ILE A 28 -19.14 -13.04 0.24
N PRO A 29 -20.26 -13.07 0.99
CA PRO A 29 -20.36 -12.41 2.30
C PRO A 29 -19.38 -13.02 3.31
N VAL A 30 -18.83 -12.19 4.18
CA VAL A 30 -17.84 -12.60 5.21
C VAL A 30 -18.21 -12.15 6.59
N GLU A 31 -17.85 -12.97 7.57
CA GLU A 31 -17.77 -12.62 8.97
C GLU A 31 -16.31 -12.74 9.42
N ILE A 32 -15.75 -11.68 10.00
CA ILE A 32 -14.38 -11.67 10.52
C ILE A 32 -14.47 -11.56 12.03
N ILE A 33 -13.91 -12.53 12.72
CA ILE A 33 -13.91 -12.61 14.20
C ILE A 33 -12.49 -12.49 14.73
N ARG A 34 -12.31 -12.22 16.02
CA ARG A 34 -11.00 -12.11 16.69
C ARG A 34 -10.05 -11.14 15.99
N ILE A 35 -10.60 -10.00 15.55
CA ILE A 35 -9.87 -8.99 14.77
C ILE A 35 -8.71 -8.44 15.60
N ARG A 36 -7.48 -8.65 15.10
CA ARG A 36 -6.24 -8.15 15.69
C ARG A 36 -6.03 -8.55 17.16
N GLU A 37 -6.56 -9.69 17.59
CA GLU A 37 -6.58 -10.13 18.99
C GLU A 37 -5.17 -10.22 19.61
N LYS A 38 -4.17 -10.60 18.80
CA LYS A 38 -2.76 -10.74 19.23
C LYS A 38 -1.97 -9.41 19.18
N ARG A 39 -2.59 -8.28 18.84
CA ARG A 39 -1.93 -6.98 18.78
C ARG A 39 -2.06 -6.23 20.10
N SER A 40 -1.10 -5.34 20.40
CA SER A 40 -1.13 -4.50 21.61
C SER A 40 -2.41 -3.66 21.76
N LYS A 41 -3.06 -3.33 20.64
CA LYS A 41 -4.38 -2.69 20.58
C LYS A 41 -5.29 -3.56 19.71
N PRO A 42 -6.02 -4.52 20.30
CA PRO A 42 -6.93 -5.40 19.58
C PRO A 42 -8.09 -4.64 18.94
N GLY A 43 -8.83 -5.32 18.07
CA GLY A 43 -9.99 -4.76 17.37
C GLY A 43 -9.62 -3.84 16.19
N LEU A 44 -10.64 -3.28 15.55
CA LEU A 44 -10.50 -2.38 14.42
C LEU A 44 -9.84 -1.06 14.83
N ALA A 45 -8.88 -0.58 14.06
CA ALA A 45 -8.39 0.80 14.15
C ALA A 45 -9.14 1.69 13.13
N HIS A 46 -9.10 3.01 13.31
CA HIS A 46 -9.75 3.99 12.43
C HIS A 46 -9.48 3.76 10.94
N GLN A 47 -8.22 3.46 10.57
CA GLN A 47 -7.87 3.19 9.17
C GLN A 47 -8.50 1.91 8.62
N HIS A 48 -8.76 0.90 9.45
CA HIS A 48 -9.49 -0.31 9.03
C HIS A 48 -10.96 0.01 8.78
N CYS A 49 -11.58 0.77 9.69
CA CYS A 49 -12.95 1.24 9.50
C CYS A 49 -13.10 2.09 8.24
N ALA A 50 -12.12 2.95 7.95
CA ALA A 50 -12.10 3.76 6.74
C ALA A 50 -11.97 2.91 5.47
N ALA A 51 -11.10 1.90 5.47
CA ALA A 51 -10.95 0.96 4.36
C ALA A 51 -12.25 0.18 4.10
N VAL A 52 -12.90 -0.31 5.16
CA VAL A 52 -14.20 -0.99 5.06
C VAL A 52 -15.26 -0.07 4.46
N ARG A 53 -15.35 1.21 4.91
CA ARG A 53 -16.29 2.20 4.33
C ARG A 53 -16.02 2.45 2.85
N ALA A 54 -14.74 2.57 2.45
CA ALA A 54 -14.38 2.79 1.06
C ALA A 54 -14.80 1.61 0.17
N VAL A 55 -14.55 0.37 0.62
CA VAL A 55 -14.97 -0.84 -0.10
C VAL A 55 -16.50 -0.97 -0.14
N ALA A 56 -17.17 -0.78 1.00
CA ALA A 56 -18.65 -0.85 1.08
C ALA A 56 -19.31 0.17 0.14
N GLY A 57 -18.77 1.40 0.08
CA GLY A 57 -19.24 2.42 -0.85
C GLY A 57 -19.07 2.01 -2.32
N ALA A 58 -17.95 1.40 -2.68
CA ALA A 58 -17.67 0.99 -4.06
C ALA A 58 -18.56 -0.16 -4.55
N CYS A 59 -19.09 -0.99 -3.65
CA CYS A 59 -19.95 -2.11 -4.00
C CYS A 59 -21.38 -2.05 -3.40
N ARG A 60 -21.82 -0.92 -2.87
CA ARG A 60 -23.11 -0.81 -2.16
C ARG A 60 -23.31 -1.89 -1.09
N GLY A 61 -22.21 -2.30 -0.45
CA GLY A 61 -22.20 -3.35 0.56
C GLY A 61 -22.79 -2.88 1.90
N THR A 62 -23.32 -3.82 2.67
CA THR A 62 -23.77 -3.60 4.04
C THR A 62 -22.75 -4.12 5.04
N VAL A 63 -22.61 -3.41 6.16
CA VAL A 63 -21.59 -3.71 7.18
C VAL A 63 -22.18 -3.60 8.57
N THR A 64 -21.88 -4.57 9.43
CA THR A 64 -22.10 -4.50 10.87
C THR A 64 -20.78 -4.63 11.61
N GLY A 65 -20.66 -3.96 12.77
CA GLY A 65 -19.44 -4.02 13.59
C GLY A 65 -18.30 -3.12 13.10
N ASN A 66 -18.51 -2.22 12.14
CA ASN A 66 -17.46 -1.33 11.62
C ASN A 66 -17.22 -0.12 12.54
N LEU A 67 -16.81 -0.38 13.77
CA LEU A 67 -16.49 0.64 14.78
C LEU A 67 -15.07 0.44 15.31
N PRO A 68 -14.33 1.52 15.63
CA PRO A 68 -13.03 1.37 16.28
C PRO A 68 -13.13 0.52 17.55
N GLY A 69 -12.21 -0.43 17.72
CA GLY A 69 -12.20 -1.38 18.82
C GLY A 69 -13.06 -2.63 18.62
N SER A 70 -13.91 -2.72 17.59
CA SER A 70 -14.69 -3.93 17.31
C SER A 70 -13.79 -5.14 17.04
N HIS A 71 -14.09 -6.26 17.72
CA HIS A 71 -13.41 -7.55 17.57
C HIS A 71 -14.03 -8.42 16.48
N SER A 72 -15.20 -8.03 15.97
CA SER A 72 -15.89 -8.73 14.87
C SER A 72 -16.49 -7.74 13.89
N LEU A 73 -16.63 -8.20 12.64
CA LEU A 73 -17.20 -7.43 11.55
C LEU A 73 -17.90 -8.39 10.59
N THR A 74 -19.12 -8.05 10.20
CA THR A 74 -19.83 -8.75 9.10
C THR A 74 -19.90 -7.81 7.91
N PHE A 75 -19.56 -8.33 6.73
CA PHE A 75 -19.63 -7.60 5.48
C PHE A 75 -20.38 -8.42 4.44
N SER A 76 -21.44 -7.83 3.88
CA SER A 76 -22.20 -8.41 2.77
C SER A 76 -22.08 -7.48 1.56
N PRO A 77 -21.39 -7.93 0.50
CA PRO A 77 -21.22 -7.13 -0.70
C PRO A 77 -22.53 -7.00 -1.47
N GLY A 78 -22.71 -5.86 -2.10
CA GLY A 78 -23.73 -5.62 -3.11
C GLY A 78 -23.07 -5.46 -4.49
N ASP A 79 -23.74 -4.76 -5.41
CA ASP A 79 -23.25 -4.53 -6.76
C ASP A 79 -22.08 -3.53 -6.78
N ILE A 80 -21.00 -3.89 -7.45
CA ILE A 80 -19.91 -2.94 -7.71
C ILE A 80 -20.39 -1.90 -8.72
N VAL A 81 -20.26 -0.63 -8.36
CA VAL A 81 -20.72 0.50 -9.16
C VAL A 81 -19.64 1.57 -9.23
N ARG A 82 -19.64 2.33 -10.35
CA ARG A 82 -18.82 3.52 -10.44
C ARG A 82 -19.35 4.59 -9.50
N GLN A 83 -18.53 5.08 -8.59
CA GLN A 83 -18.88 6.12 -7.62
C GLN A 83 -17.72 7.06 -7.33
N ASP A 84 -18.06 8.28 -6.96
CA ASP A 84 -17.15 9.25 -6.36
C ASP A 84 -17.37 9.26 -4.86
N LEU A 85 -16.40 8.74 -4.12
CA LEU A 85 -16.48 8.53 -2.67
C LEU A 85 -15.60 9.54 -1.94
N SER A 86 -15.97 9.82 -0.69
CA SER A 86 -15.13 10.56 0.24
C SER A 86 -15.07 9.83 1.58
N VAL A 87 -13.88 9.59 2.09
CA VAL A 87 -13.64 8.88 3.34
C VAL A 87 -12.65 9.65 4.19
N ASP A 88 -13.03 9.94 5.42
CA ASP A 88 -12.12 10.47 6.43
C ASP A 88 -11.70 9.34 7.38
N VAL A 89 -10.40 9.17 7.56
CA VAL A 89 -9.84 8.23 8.54
C VAL A 89 -10.07 8.75 9.97
N GLY A 90 -10.19 10.06 10.17
CA GLY A 90 -10.40 10.71 11.45
C GLY A 90 -9.15 10.74 12.36
N THR A 91 -8.03 10.25 11.87
CA THR A 91 -6.73 10.20 12.56
C THR A 91 -5.60 10.28 11.55
N ALA A 92 -4.34 10.20 12.00
CA ALA A 92 -3.19 10.03 11.12
C ALA A 92 -3.07 8.62 10.50
N GLY A 93 -4.16 7.84 10.47
CA GLY A 93 -4.14 6.50 9.86
C GLY A 93 -3.89 6.57 8.36
N SER A 94 -3.29 5.51 7.82
CA SER A 94 -2.71 5.45 6.48
C SER A 94 -3.72 5.54 5.34
N ILE A 95 -3.61 6.58 4.52
CA ILE A 95 -4.29 6.71 3.22
C ILE A 95 -3.85 5.59 2.25
N PRO A 96 -2.55 5.29 2.07
CA PRO A 96 -2.10 4.18 1.22
C PRO A 96 -2.79 2.85 1.50
N LEU A 97 -2.99 2.49 2.78
CA LEU A 97 -3.66 1.24 3.13
C LEU A 97 -5.16 1.24 2.82
N VAL A 98 -5.81 2.41 2.84
CA VAL A 98 -7.20 2.54 2.38
C VAL A 98 -7.27 2.39 0.86
N ILE A 99 -6.34 3.01 0.13
CA ILE A 99 -6.20 2.86 -1.33
C ILE A 99 -6.05 1.39 -1.70
N GLN A 100 -5.16 0.64 -1.04
CA GLN A 100 -4.93 -0.78 -1.33
C GLN A 100 -6.17 -1.66 -1.12
N ALA A 101 -7.04 -1.31 -0.19
CA ALA A 101 -8.30 -2.04 0.01
C ALA A 101 -9.36 -1.68 -1.05
N TRP A 102 -9.46 -0.40 -1.42
CA TRP A 102 -10.48 0.10 -2.35
C TRP A 102 -10.14 -0.20 -3.82
N LEU A 103 -8.88 -0.10 -4.20
CA LEU A 103 -8.45 -0.15 -5.59
C LEU A 103 -8.85 -1.44 -6.34
N PRO A 104 -8.73 -2.67 -5.76
CA PRO A 104 -9.16 -3.89 -6.41
C PRO A 104 -10.63 -3.89 -6.82
N VAL A 105 -11.47 -3.23 -6.03
CA VAL A 105 -12.91 -3.10 -6.29
C VAL A 105 -13.18 -2.02 -7.33
N ALA A 106 -12.51 -0.89 -7.22
CA ALA A 106 -12.66 0.23 -8.15
C ALA A 106 -12.27 -0.13 -9.59
N LEU A 107 -11.23 -0.95 -9.79
CA LEU A 107 -10.81 -1.40 -11.13
C LEU A 107 -11.89 -2.18 -11.89
N VAL A 108 -12.94 -2.67 -11.22
CA VAL A 108 -14.04 -3.41 -11.88
C VAL A 108 -14.95 -2.49 -12.68
N LYS A 109 -15.29 -1.31 -12.14
CA LYS A 109 -16.24 -0.36 -12.75
C LYS A 109 -15.72 1.06 -12.84
N GLY A 110 -14.53 1.33 -12.32
CA GLY A 110 -13.98 2.68 -12.19
C GLY A 110 -14.59 3.45 -11.02
N GLY A 111 -14.10 4.67 -10.82
CA GLY A 111 -14.58 5.60 -9.80
C GLY A 111 -13.47 6.44 -9.21
N SER A 112 -13.80 7.30 -8.27
CA SER A 112 -12.80 8.08 -7.53
C SER A 112 -13.03 7.99 -6.02
N LEU A 113 -11.95 8.15 -5.26
CA LEU A 113 -11.97 8.17 -3.81
C LEU A 113 -11.12 9.33 -3.30
N THR A 114 -11.75 10.26 -2.58
CA THR A 114 -11.04 11.30 -1.83
C THR A 114 -10.86 10.83 -0.39
N ILE A 115 -9.61 10.80 0.09
CA ILE A 115 -9.30 10.27 1.41
C ILE A 115 -8.59 11.34 2.22
N SER A 116 -9.02 11.54 3.48
CA SER A 116 -8.30 12.35 4.46
C SER A 116 -7.67 11.45 5.53
N GLY A 117 -6.38 11.69 5.89
CA GLY A 117 -5.63 10.86 6.84
C GLY A 117 -4.13 11.15 6.81
N GLY A 118 -3.31 10.14 7.00
CA GLY A 118 -1.86 10.22 6.88
C GLY A 118 -1.37 9.72 5.51
N THR A 119 -0.56 10.50 4.82
CA THR A 119 0.10 10.08 3.57
C THR A 119 1.43 9.39 3.84
N GLU A 120 2.12 9.78 4.93
CA GLU A 120 3.37 9.20 5.41
C GLU A 120 3.20 8.77 6.88
N VAL A 121 3.01 7.46 7.06
CA VAL A 121 2.70 6.86 8.37
C VAL A 121 3.63 5.68 8.62
N PRO A 122 4.19 5.51 9.82
CA PRO A 122 4.98 4.33 10.15
C PRO A 122 4.24 3.02 9.88
N PHE A 123 4.97 1.99 9.44
CA PHE A 123 4.44 0.65 9.12
C PHE A 123 3.44 0.63 7.96
N SER A 124 3.58 1.57 7.05
CA SER A 124 2.75 1.70 5.85
C SER A 124 3.62 2.25 4.72
N PRO A 125 3.35 1.92 3.45
CA PRO A 125 4.01 2.59 2.35
C PRO A 125 3.71 4.09 2.40
N THR A 126 4.63 4.91 1.89
CA THR A 126 4.37 6.33 1.61
C THR A 126 3.44 6.45 0.41
N ILE A 127 2.79 7.61 0.26
CA ILE A 127 2.00 7.85 -0.95
C ILE A 127 2.88 7.85 -2.21
N ASP A 128 4.12 8.29 -2.10
CA ASP A 128 5.08 8.26 -3.21
C ASP A 128 5.47 6.83 -3.59
N TYR A 129 5.58 5.91 -2.64
CA TYR A 129 5.80 4.49 -2.94
C TYR A 129 4.61 3.90 -3.72
N ILE A 130 3.38 4.25 -3.35
CA ILE A 130 2.20 3.85 -4.12
C ILE A 130 2.30 4.36 -5.55
N THR A 131 2.64 5.63 -5.75
CA THR A 131 2.70 6.27 -7.07
C THR A 131 3.83 5.73 -7.94
N GLU A 132 5.03 5.55 -7.37
CA GLU A 132 6.25 5.30 -8.14
C GLU A 132 6.63 3.81 -8.26
N VAL A 133 6.12 2.97 -7.33
CA VAL A 133 6.48 1.55 -7.27
C VAL A 133 5.25 0.66 -7.48
N PHE A 134 4.23 0.82 -6.64
CA PHE A 134 3.08 -0.07 -6.66
C PHE A 134 2.23 0.08 -7.93
N LEU A 135 1.82 1.30 -8.30
CA LEU A 135 0.98 1.51 -9.49
C LEU A 135 1.69 1.09 -10.79
N PRO A 136 2.97 1.44 -11.03
CA PRO A 136 3.68 0.96 -12.22
C PRO A 136 3.78 -0.57 -12.30
N ALA A 137 3.92 -1.26 -11.16
CA ALA A 137 3.98 -2.72 -11.11
C ALA A 137 2.65 -3.40 -11.51
N LEU A 138 1.52 -2.69 -11.44
CA LEU A 138 0.23 -3.18 -11.95
C LEU A 138 0.13 -3.17 -13.48
N GLY A 139 1.14 -2.65 -14.18
CA GLY A 139 1.17 -2.61 -15.64
C GLY A 139 0.03 -1.79 -16.25
N GLU A 140 -0.76 -2.40 -17.13
CA GLU A 140 -1.88 -1.71 -17.79
C GLU A 140 -2.95 -1.22 -16.81
N ALA A 141 -3.25 -2.01 -15.76
CA ALA A 141 -4.18 -1.59 -14.73
C ALA A 141 -3.70 -0.32 -14.00
N GLY A 142 -2.40 -0.19 -13.78
CA GLY A 142 -1.80 0.98 -13.16
C GLY A 142 -1.90 2.25 -14.01
N ARG A 143 -1.87 2.13 -15.35
CA ARG A 143 -1.98 3.29 -16.27
C ARG A 143 -3.34 3.99 -16.21
N GLY A 144 -4.40 3.26 -15.88
CA GLY A 144 -5.75 3.82 -15.69
C GLY A 144 -5.97 4.47 -14.33
N ILE A 145 -4.92 4.66 -13.53
CA ILE A 145 -5.03 5.20 -12.18
C ILE A 145 -4.27 6.52 -12.09
N THR A 146 -4.91 7.53 -11.53
CA THR A 146 -4.29 8.82 -11.22
C THR A 146 -4.39 9.11 -9.73
N ILE A 147 -3.32 9.66 -9.15
CA ILE A 147 -3.29 10.12 -7.75
C ILE A 147 -2.97 11.61 -7.74
N ASP A 148 -3.87 12.38 -7.14
CA ASP A 148 -3.68 13.79 -6.83
C ASP A 148 -3.44 13.96 -5.33
N ILE A 149 -2.23 14.36 -4.96
CA ILE A 149 -1.84 14.63 -3.59
C ILE A 149 -2.17 16.09 -3.28
N MET A 150 -3.40 16.33 -2.86
CA MET A 150 -3.89 17.68 -2.55
C MET A 150 -3.17 18.29 -1.34
N ARG A 151 -2.80 17.45 -0.36
CA ARG A 151 -2.08 17.84 0.85
C ARG A 151 -1.41 16.63 1.50
N ARG A 152 -0.15 16.77 1.89
CA ARG A 152 0.55 15.73 2.66
C ARG A 152 0.17 15.80 4.14
N GLY A 153 0.15 14.63 4.79
CA GLY A 153 -0.12 14.50 6.22
C GLY A 153 0.80 13.46 6.84
N TYR A 154 1.57 13.89 7.83
CA TYR A 154 2.55 13.07 8.53
C TYR A 154 2.02 12.62 9.89
N TYR A 155 2.43 11.44 10.32
CA TYR A 155 2.19 10.98 11.69
C TYR A 155 2.98 11.87 12.70
N PRO A 156 2.42 12.23 13.89
CA PRO A 156 1.10 11.83 14.42
C PRO A 156 -0.06 12.73 14.01
N GLY A 157 0.18 13.87 13.38
CA GLY A 157 -0.85 14.88 13.08
C GLY A 157 -1.86 14.43 12.01
N GLY A 158 -1.40 13.72 10.97
CA GLY A 158 -2.25 13.34 9.85
C GLY A 158 -2.72 14.54 9.04
N GLY A 159 -4.01 14.56 8.70
CA GLY A 159 -4.66 15.65 8.00
C GLY A 159 -4.25 15.81 6.53
N GLY A 160 -3.54 14.85 5.95
CA GLY A 160 -3.30 14.75 4.53
C GLY A 160 -4.61 14.53 3.76
N ARG A 161 -4.60 14.87 2.47
CA ARG A 161 -5.73 14.67 1.58
C ARG A 161 -5.26 14.25 0.21
N VAL A 162 -5.80 13.14 -0.28
CA VAL A 162 -5.45 12.55 -1.57
C VAL A 162 -6.73 12.21 -2.31
N ARG A 163 -6.77 12.47 -3.60
CA ARG A 163 -7.76 11.93 -4.52
C ARG A 163 -7.11 10.90 -5.41
N ILE A 164 -7.69 9.71 -5.45
CA ILE A 164 -7.34 8.66 -6.42
C ILE A 164 -8.52 8.45 -7.36
N THR A 165 -8.25 8.36 -8.65
CA THR A 165 -9.23 8.01 -9.68
C THR A 165 -8.75 6.75 -10.39
N ALA A 166 -9.61 5.78 -10.54
CA ALA A 166 -9.36 4.55 -11.26
C ALA A 166 -10.36 4.40 -12.40
N GLU A 167 -9.89 4.04 -13.57
CA GLU A 167 -10.73 3.62 -14.68
C GLU A 167 -11.04 2.13 -14.57
N SER A 168 -12.15 1.71 -15.18
CA SER A 168 -12.45 0.28 -15.35
C SER A 168 -11.49 -0.32 -16.37
N VAL A 169 -10.66 -1.26 -15.93
CA VAL A 169 -9.68 -1.92 -16.80
C VAL A 169 -9.87 -3.44 -16.67
N PRO A 170 -9.94 -4.17 -17.79
CA PRO A 170 -9.92 -5.61 -17.75
C PRO A 170 -8.68 -6.14 -17.01
N PRO A 171 -8.80 -7.23 -16.24
CA PRO A 171 -7.63 -7.85 -15.64
C PRO A 171 -6.60 -8.22 -16.70
N SER A 172 -5.35 -7.82 -16.49
CA SER A 172 -4.22 -8.17 -17.35
C SER A 172 -3.13 -8.85 -16.53
N PRO A 173 -2.46 -9.88 -17.06
CA PRO A 173 -1.45 -10.62 -16.33
C PRO A 173 -0.35 -9.73 -15.76
N ILE A 174 0.02 -9.98 -14.52
CA ILE A 174 1.14 -9.29 -13.88
C ILE A 174 2.44 -9.74 -14.55
N ARG A 175 3.15 -8.78 -15.11
CA ARG A 175 4.46 -8.97 -15.75
C ARG A 175 5.42 -7.92 -15.27
N ILE A 176 6.32 -8.29 -14.39
CA ILE A 176 7.32 -7.37 -13.86
C ILE A 176 8.47 -7.26 -14.88
N GLY A 177 8.59 -6.08 -15.48
CA GLY A 177 9.70 -5.78 -16.39
C GLY A 177 11.00 -5.50 -15.61
N ARG A 178 12.14 -5.90 -16.18
CA ARG A 178 13.46 -5.56 -15.63
C ARG A 178 13.82 -4.09 -15.81
N THR A 179 13.11 -3.39 -16.69
CA THR A 179 13.32 -1.96 -16.99
C THR A 179 12.12 -1.18 -16.47
N GLY A 180 12.37 -0.22 -15.60
CA GLY A 180 11.35 0.70 -15.07
C GLY A 180 12.00 2.04 -14.75
N SER A 181 11.19 3.02 -14.38
CA SER A 181 11.71 4.30 -13.89
C SER A 181 12.56 4.10 -12.64
N SER A 182 13.50 4.98 -12.43
CA SER A 182 14.23 5.10 -11.17
C SER A 182 14.14 6.54 -10.67
N GLY A 183 14.27 6.73 -9.36
CA GLY A 183 14.25 8.08 -8.84
C GLY A 183 14.39 8.17 -7.33
N ILE A 184 14.54 9.42 -6.91
CA ILE A 184 14.55 9.86 -5.51
C ILE A 184 13.49 10.93 -5.38
N ARG A 185 12.51 10.74 -4.50
CA ARG A 185 11.57 11.79 -4.13
C ARG A 185 11.72 12.13 -2.66
N SER A 186 12.17 13.36 -2.41
CA SER A 186 12.34 13.88 -1.06
C SER A 186 11.33 14.98 -0.79
N CYS A 187 10.56 14.84 0.27
CA CYS A 187 9.48 15.75 0.62
C CYS A 187 9.66 16.31 2.03
N SER A 188 9.28 17.58 2.20
CA SER A 188 9.14 18.19 3.50
C SER A 188 7.86 19.04 3.59
N THR A 189 7.21 19.02 4.74
CA THR A 189 6.01 19.82 5.01
C THR A 189 6.24 20.61 6.29
N ASN A 190 5.97 21.92 6.24
CA ASN A 190 6.20 22.87 7.34
C ASN A 190 7.62 22.82 7.94
N LEU A 191 8.61 22.40 7.14
CA LEU A 191 10.03 22.40 7.49
C LEU A 191 10.79 23.25 6.46
N PRO A 192 12.00 23.73 6.81
CA PRO A 192 12.85 24.42 5.86
C PRO A 192 13.17 23.55 4.63
N PHE A 193 13.28 24.18 3.46
CA PHE A 193 13.50 23.46 2.19
C PHE A 193 14.78 22.60 2.20
N HIS A 194 15.85 23.10 2.86
CA HIS A 194 17.11 22.37 2.99
C HIS A 194 16.99 21.00 3.67
N VAL A 195 15.89 20.74 4.41
CA VAL A 195 15.66 19.40 5.00
C VAL A 195 15.47 18.38 3.88
N ALA A 196 14.61 18.67 2.92
CA ALA A 196 14.38 17.80 1.76
C ALA A 196 15.60 17.73 0.83
N GLU A 197 16.35 18.84 0.68
CA GLU A 197 17.59 18.86 -0.11
C GLU A 197 18.65 17.93 0.49
N ARG A 198 18.88 17.99 1.79
CA ARG A 198 19.87 17.14 2.48
C ARG A 198 19.49 15.66 2.44
N GLN A 199 18.20 15.32 2.58
CA GLN A 199 17.71 13.95 2.38
C GLN A 199 18.02 13.46 0.97
N ALA A 200 17.67 14.23 -0.05
CA ALA A 200 17.89 13.87 -1.44
C ALA A 200 19.38 13.73 -1.78
N ALA A 201 20.20 14.69 -1.33
CA ALA A 201 21.65 14.66 -1.57
C ALA A 201 22.31 13.43 -0.93
N SER A 202 21.94 13.10 0.30
CA SER A 202 22.45 11.91 0.99
C SER A 202 22.05 10.61 0.28
N ALA A 203 20.76 10.49 -0.09
CA ALA A 203 20.27 9.34 -0.84
C ALA A 203 21.00 9.19 -2.17
N GLN A 204 21.15 10.29 -2.94
CA GLN A 204 21.85 10.30 -4.22
C GLN A 204 23.32 9.90 -4.09
N ALA A 205 24.03 10.46 -3.12
CA ALA A 205 25.44 10.13 -2.88
C ALA A 205 25.63 8.65 -2.54
N PHE A 206 24.75 8.11 -1.68
CA PHE A 206 24.80 6.71 -1.29
C PHE A 206 24.51 5.78 -2.49
N LEU A 207 23.45 6.05 -3.25
CA LEU A 207 23.10 5.25 -4.43
C LEU A 207 24.18 5.32 -5.51
N ALA A 208 24.68 6.50 -5.83
CA ALA A 208 25.78 6.66 -6.81
C ALA A 208 27.03 5.90 -6.38
N GLY A 209 27.41 5.95 -5.10
CA GLY A 209 28.54 5.20 -4.58
C GLY A 209 28.39 3.67 -4.64
N LYS A 210 27.13 3.17 -4.57
CA LYS A 210 26.84 1.72 -4.60
C LYS A 210 26.62 1.17 -6.01
N THR A 211 25.98 1.94 -6.87
CA THR A 211 25.54 1.47 -8.20
C THR A 211 26.31 2.09 -9.36
N GLY A 212 27.00 3.19 -9.14
CA GLY A 212 27.60 3.99 -10.20
C GLY A 212 26.56 4.76 -11.04
N GLU A 213 25.27 4.70 -10.70
CA GLU A 213 24.18 5.31 -11.45
C GLU A 213 23.72 6.63 -10.82
N VAL A 214 23.21 7.52 -11.66
CA VAL A 214 22.58 8.77 -11.23
C VAL A 214 21.05 8.59 -11.26
N TYR A 215 20.42 8.77 -10.12
CA TYR A 215 18.95 8.69 -9.99
C TYR A 215 18.34 10.08 -10.17
N PRO A 216 17.30 10.24 -11.01
CA PRO A 216 16.55 11.49 -11.08
C PRO A 216 16.04 11.91 -9.70
N VAL A 217 16.24 13.18 -9.34
CA VAL A 217 15.86 13.72 -8.02
C VAL A 217 14.69 14.67 -8.15
N SER A 218 13.64 14.46 -7.35
CA SER A 218 12.52 15.38 -7.16
C SER A 218 12.46 15.82 -5.70
N ILE A 219 12.56 17.13 -5.47
CA ILE A 219 12.50 17.72 -4.13
C ILE A 219 11.23 18.54 -4.02
N GLN A 220 10.42 18.30 -2.99
CA GLN A 220 9.16 18.99 -2.78
C GLN A 220 9.09 19.57 -1.35
N ARG A 221 8.68 20.84 -1.27
CA ARG A 221 8.27 21.45 0.00
C ARG A 221 6.81 21.85 -0.11
N SER A 222 6.05 21.56 0.92
CA SER A 222 4.64 21.91 1.00
C SER A 222 4.31 22.52 2.36
N GLU A 223 3.12 23.09 2.45
CA GLU A 223 2.48 23.45 3.71
C GLU A 223 1.40 22.42 4.02
N GLY A 224 1.14 22.18 5.31
CA GLY A 224 0.20 21.16 5.73
C GLY A 224 -0.17 21.25 7.21
N PRO A 225 -0.93 20.27 7.72
CA PRO A 225 -1.45 20.30 9.09
C PRO A 225 -0.37 20.18 10.17
N GLY A 226 0.79 19.64 9.82
CA GLY A 226 1.90 19.45 10.76
C GLY A 226 3.23 19.25 10.06
N PRO A 227 4.35 19.40 10.78
CA PRO A 227 5.68 19.22 10.20
C PRO A 227 5.96 17.74 9.94
N GLY A 228 6.71 17.47 8.87
CA GLY A 228 7.17 16.13 8.54
C GLY A 228 8.07 16.11 7.32
N SER A 229 8.78 15.02 7.14
CA SER A 229 9.58 14.77 5.93
C SER A 229 9.63 13.29 5.61
N SER A 230 9.89 12.98 4.34
CA SER A 230 10.03 11.62 3.84
C SER A 230 10.97 11.59 2.65
N CYS A 231 11.62 10.45 2.46
CA CYS A 231 12.39 10.14 1.29
C CYS A 231 11.92 8.78 0.75
N THR A 232 11.57 8.74 -0.53
CA THR A 232 11.20 7.52 -1.26
C THR A 232 12.17 7.36 -2.42
N VAL A 233 12.76 6.18 -2.56
CA VAL A 233 13.68 5.84 -3.63
C VAL A 233 13.21 4.57 -4.32
N TRP A 234 13.43 4.48 -5.65
CA TRP A 234 13.00 3.32 -6.42
C TRP A 234 13.87 3.05 -7.63
N LYS A 235 13.83 1.81 -8.09
CA LYS A 235 14.36 1.36 -9.37
C LYS A 235 13.48 0.22 -9.90
N GLY A 236 12.68 0.49 -10.92
CA GLY A 236 11.64 -0.45 -11.40
C GLY A 236 10.63 -0.78 -10.33
N SER A 237 10.46 -2.06 -10.05
CA SER A 237 9.55 -2.59 -9.02
C SER A 237 10.24 -2.87 -7.68
N GLN A 238 11.40 -2.26 -7.46
CA GLN A 238 12.10 -2.24 -6.18
C GLN A 238 11.99 -0.83 -5.60
N GLY A 239 11.52 -0.71 -4.38
CA GLY A 239 11.37 0.57 -3.72
C GLY A 239 11.68 0.53 -2.23
N SER A 240 12.03 1.68 -1.68
CA SER A 240 12.19 1.86 -0.24
C SER A 240 11.83 3.27 0.17
N CYS A 241 11.38 3.43 1.40
CA CYS A 241 11.04 4.74 1.92
C CYS A 241 11.47 4.89 3.38
N ALA A 242 11.78 6.12 3.76
CA ALA A 242 12.04 6.50 5.15
C ALA A 242 11.26 7.77 5.51
N ILE A 243 10.79 7.83 6.75
CA ILE A 243 10.04 8.96 7.28
C ILE A 243 10.90 9.64 8.33
N GLY A 244 11.04 10.97 8.21
CA GLY A 244 11.73 11.78 9.19
C GLY A 244 10.99 11.82 10.53
N LYS A 245 11.75 11.92 11.59
CA LYS A 245 11.23 12.13 12.95
C LYS A 245 12.10 13.15 13.68
N ARG A 246 11.54 13.76 14.70
CA ARG A 246 12.28 14.74 15.53
C ARG A 246 13.58 14.10 16.08
N GLY A 247 14.70 14.78 15.90
CA GLY A 247 16.02 14.32 16.33
C GLY A 247 16.74 13.39 15.35
N LEU A 248 16.10 12.98 14.25
CA LEU A 248 16.76 12.22 13.19
C LEU A 248 17.33 13.18 12.15
N PRO A 249 18.65 13.18 11.87
CA PRO A 249 19.26 13.99 10.82
C PRO A 249 18.61 13.74 9.45
N ALA A 250 18.52 14.77 8.63
CA ALA A 250 17.92 14.67 7.30
C ALA A 250 18.72 13.69 6.41
N GLU A 251 20.04 13.71 6.53
CA GLU A 251 20.94 12.80 5.82
C GLU A 251 20.64 11.33 6.14
N ASP A 252 20.37 11.02 7.41
CA ASP A 252 20.07 9.64 7.82
C ASP A 252 18.75 9.17 7.21
N VAL A 253 17.75 10.05 7.07
CA VAL A 253 16.50 9.71 6.39
C VAL A 253 16.76 9.34 4.92
N GLY A 254 17.56 10.14 4.22
CA GLY A 254 17.96 9.84 2.83
C GLY A 254 18.75 8.53 2.72
N MET A 255 19.74 8.35 3.59
CA MET A 255 20.56 7.14 3.63
C MET A 255 19.75 5.89 3.97
N MET A 256 18.81 5.96 4.91
CA MET A 256 17.93 4.83 5.25
C MET A 256 17.08 4.39 4.07
N ALA A 257 16.48 5.32 3.33
CA ALA A 257 15.71 5.01 2.13
C ALA A 257 16.61 4.36 1.06
N ALA A 258 17.77 4.95 0.78
CA ALA A 258 18.71 4.45 -0.21
C ALA A 258 19.30 3.07 0.16
N SER A 259 19.67 2.86 1.42
CA SER A 259 20.16 1.57 1.90
C SER A 259 19.11 0.48 1.80
N GLY A 260 17.84 0.80 2.10
CA GLY A 260 16.73 -0.14 1.94
C GLY A 260 16.55 -0.59 0.49
N LEU A 261 16.66 0.32 -0.48
CA LEU A 261 16.60 -0.01 -1.91
C LEU A 261 17.77 -0.93 -2.32
N ILE A 262 19.00 -0.58 -1.94
CA ILE A 262 20.18 -1.41 -2.26
C ILE A 262 20.05 -2.82 -1.66
N THR A 263 19.60 -2.90 -0.40
CA THR A 263 19.34 -4.20 0.24
C THR A 263 18.32 -5.03 -0.54
N GLY A 264 17.22 -4.41 -1.01
CA GLY A 264 16.23 -5.09 -1.84
C GLY A 264 16.82 -5.61 -3.16
N ILE A 265 17.59 -4.77 -3.86
CA ILE A 265 18.26 -5.14 -5.12
C ILE A 265 19.28 -6.27 -4.90
N GLU A 266 20.11 -6.20 -3.86
CA GLU A 266 21.11 -7.23 -3.53
C GLU A 266 20.48 -8.56 -3.11
N GLN A 267 19.35 -8.53 -2.45
CA GLN A 267 18.58 -9.73 -2.10
C GLN A 267 18.01 -10.44 -3.33
N GLY A 268 17.76 -9.70 -4.40
CA GLY A 268 17.22 -10.24 -5.64
C GLY A 268 15.69 -10.36 -5.61
N GLY A 269 15.14 -10.90 -6.70
CA GLY A 269 13.70 -10.93 -6.97
C GLY A 269 13.27 -9.80 -7.91
N ASP A 270 12.13 -9.98 -8.53
CA ASP A 270 11.56 -8.99 -9.45
C ASP A 270 10.98 -7.79 -8.69
N VAL A 271 10.54 -8.02 -7.45
CA VAL A 271 9.89 -7.02 -6.59
C VAL A 271 10.52 -6.98 -5.20
N ASP A 272 10.42 -5.84 -4.53
CA ASP A 272 10.82 -5.75 -3.13
C ASP A 272 9.85 -6.51 -2.19
N LEU A 273 10.26 -6.69 -0.93
CA LEU A 273 9.52 -7.49 0.05
C LEU A 273 8.13 -6.92 0.37
N HIS A 274 7.95 -5.60 0.27
CA HIS A 274 6.66 -4.96 0.55
C HIS A 274 5.73 -5.05 -0.65
N LEU A 275 6.27 -4.92 -1.87
CA LEU A 275 5.48 -5.06 -3.08
C LEU A 275 5.01 -6.51 -3.27
N SER A 276 5.77 -7.49 -2.76
CA SER A 276 5.50 -8.91 -2.95
C SER A 276 4.10 -9.35 -2.49
N ASP A 277 3.60 -8.84 -1.37
CA ASP A 277 2.24 -9.15 -0.92
C ASP A 277 1.17 -8.23 -1.53
N GLN A 278 1.54 -7.01 -1.90
CA GLN A 278 0.59 -6.05 -2.47
C GLN A 278 0.08 -6.44 -3.86
N LEU A 279 0.85 -7.21 -4.62
CA LEU A 279 0.48 -7.67 -5.97
C LEU A 279 -0.34 -8.96 -5.99
N LEU A 280 -0.37 -9.77 -4.92
CA LEU A 280 -0.97 -11.11 -4.91
C LEU A 280 -2.46 -11.12 -5.27
N PHE A 281 -3.21 -10.09 -4.85
CA PHE A 281 -4.61 -9.95 -5.22
C PHE A 281 -4.80 -9.83 -6.74
N TYR A 282 -3.98 -9.00 -7.36
CA TYR A 282 -4.02 -8.75 -8.81
C TYR A 282 -3.53 -9.96 -9.59
N LEU A 283 -2.47 -10.62 -9.09
CA LEU A 283 -1.95 -11.86 -9.63
C LEU A 283 -3.03 -12.96 -9.66
N ALA A 284 -3.69 -13.20 -8.51
CA ALA A 284 -4.76 -14.19 -8.40
C ALA A 284 -5.95 -13.93 -9.33
N ARG A 285 -6.18 -12.66 -9.67
CA ARG A 285 -7.30 -12.26 -10.54
C ARG A 285 -6.97 -12.26 -12.02
N ALA A 286 -5.74 -12.00 -12.39
CA ALA A 286 -5.33 -11.70 -13.75
C ALA A 286 -4.29 -12.67 -14.32
N GLY A 287 -3.70 -13.51 -13.48
CA GLY A 287 -2.60 -14.39 -13.85
C GLY A 287 -1.25 -13.68 -13.94
N GLY A 288 -0.24 -14.43 -14.34
CA GLY A 288 1.14 -13.96 -14.48
C GLY A 288 2.08 -14.58 -13.46
N SER A 289 3.24 -13.98 -13.25
CA SER A 289 4.20 -14.42 -12.23
C SER A 289 5.18 -13.31 -11.87
N TYR A 290 5.77 -13.42 -10.70
CA TYR A 290 6.93 -12.63 -10.25
C TYR A 290 7.65 -13.33 -9.10
N THR A 291 8.88 -12.93 -8.88
CA THR A 291 9.73 -13.45 -7.79
C THR A 291 9.96 -12.40 -6.71
N ALA A 292 10.09 -12.88 -5.46
CA ALA A 292 10.54 -12.07 -4.31
C ALA A 292 11.60 -12.83 -3.52
N PHE A 293 12.39 -12.10 -2.73
CA PHE A 293 13.49 -12.69 -1.96
C PHE A 293 13.01 -13.78 -0.98
N ARG A 294 11.87 -13.56 -0.32
CA ARG A 294 11.33 -14.53 0.66
C ARG A 294 9.81 -14.48 0.76
N PHE A 295 9.22 -15.57 1.24
CA PHE A 295 7.79 -15.66 1.56
C PHE A 295 7.49 -15.00 2.90
N THR A 296 7.13 -13.73 2.88
CA THR A 296 6.84 -12.95 4.09
C THR A 296 5.56 -13.44 4.78
N LEU A 297 5.41 -13.14 6.08
CA LEU A 297 4.18 -13.48 6.80
C LEU A 297 2.96 -12.74 6.23
N HIS A 298 3.13 -11.52 5.71
CA HIS A 298 2.10 -10.78 5.00
C HIS A 298 1.67 -11.50 3.71
N ALA A 299 2.63 -11.95 2.90
CA ALA A 299 2.33 -12.71 1.68
C ALA A 299 1.64 -14.04 2.01
N LYS A 300 2.12 -14.79 3.04
CA LYS A 300 1.47 -16.01 3.53
C LYS A 300 0.02 -15.76 3.95
N THR A 301 -0.22 -14.66 4.65
CA THR A 301 -1.57 -14.27 5.09
C THR A 301 -2.49 -14.00 3.91
N LEU A 302 -2.01 -13.29 2.89
CA LEU A 302 -2.85 -12.99 1.72
C LEU A 302 -3.07 -14.22 0.84
N CYS A 303 -2.06 -15.09 0.64
CA CYS A 303 -2.25 -16.37 -0.06
C CYS A 303 -3.28 -17.26 0.64
N TRP A 304 -3.22 -17.34 1.97
CA TRP A 304 -4.24 -18.04 2.76
C TRP A 304 -5.63 -17.44 2.55
N LEU A 305 -5.78 -16.11 2.62
CA LEU A 305 -7.06 -15.46 2.37
C LEU A 305 -7.56 -15.75 0.95
N LEU A 306 -6.72 -15.60 -0.07
CA LEU A 306 -7.07 -15.87 -1.47
C LEU A 306 -7.60 -17.30 -1.63
N SER A 307 -6.97 -18.30 -0.99
CA SER A 307 -7.43 -19.69 -1.05
C SER A 307 -8.83 -19.89 -0.45
N LEU A 308 -9.18 -19.16 0.63
CA LEU A 308 -10.51 -19.20 1.22
C LEU A 308 -11.61 -18.68 0.26
N PHE A 309 -11.25 -17.78 -0.67
CA PHE A 309 -12.15 -17.25 -1.68
C PHE A 309 -12.10 -18.02 -3.02
N GLY A 310 -11.43 -19.17 -3.05
CA GLY A 310 -11.33 -20.00 -4.26
C GLY A 310 -10.36 -19.45 -5.30
N MET A 311 -9.42 -18.63 -4.92
CA MET A 311 -8.40 -17.99 -5.78
C MET A 311 -6.97 -18.41 -5.33
N PRO A 312 -6.64 -19.72 -5.30
CA PRO A 312 -5.32 -20.17 -4.86
C PRO A 312 -4.24 -19.74 -5.84
N LEU A 313 -3.04 -19.50 -5.30
CA LEU A 313 -1.82 -19.20 -6.07
C LEU A 313 -0.87 -20.40 -6.00
N GLU A 314 -0.10 -20.59 -7.05
CA GLU A 314 1.07 -21.49 -7.01
C GLU A 314 2.25 -20.72 -6.40
N ILE A 315 2.94 -21.39 -5.46
CA ILE A 315 4.09 -20.82 -4.77
C ILE A 315 5.22 -21.83 -4.84
N ARG A 316 6.37 -21.41 -5.40
CA ARG A 316 7.57 -22.22 -5.49
C ARG A 316 8.72 -21.54 -4.76
N GLU A 317 9.34 -22.23 -3.82
CA GLU A 317 10.49 -21.76 -3.06
C GLU A 317 11.75 -22.49 -3.54
N THR A 318 12.54 -21.86 -4.41
CA THR A 318 13.77 -22.41 -5.00
C THR A 318 14.94 -21.42 -4.84
N GLY A 319 15.21 -21.00 -3.60
CA GLY A 319 16.20 -19.95 -3.28
C GLY A 319 15.56 -18.56 -3.21
N MET A 320 14.70 -18.21 -4.15
CA MET A 320 13.71 -17.13 -4.09
C MET A 320 12.32 -17.72 -4.06
N VAL A 321 11.32 -16.88 -3.82
CA VAL A 321 9.91 -17.28 -3.87
C VAL A 321 9.31 -16.79 -5.17
N GLU A 322 8.80 -17.69 -5.97
CA GLU A 322 8.00 -17.41 -7.16
C GLU A 322 6.52 -17.52 -6.80
N PHE A 323 5.76 -16.50 -7.15
CA PHE A 323 4.31 -16.46 -7.10
C PHE A 323 3.76 -16.50 -8.51
N SER A 324 2.78 -17.39 -8.78
CA SER A 324 2.14 -17.52 -10.10
C SER A 324 0.66 -17.87 -9.99
N ALA A 325 -0.12 -17.51 -11.04
CA ALA A 325 -1.53 -17.84 -11.20
C ALA A 325 -1.89 -17.98 -12.69
#